data_1034570627f5bab9f7f4134bfdfd5a42
#
_entry.id   1034570627f5bab9f7f4134bfdfd5a42
#
_cell.length_a   1.000
_cell.length_b   1.000
_cell.length_c   1.000
_cell.angle_alpha   90.00
_cell.angle_beta   90.00
_cell.angle_gamma   90.00
#
_symmetry.space_group_name_H-M   'P 1'
#
loop_
_entity.id
_entity.type
_entity.pdbx_description
1 polymer ?
#
loop_
_entity_poly.entity_id
_entity_poly.type
_entity_poly.pdbx_seq_one_letter_code
_entity_poly.pdbx_strand_id
1 'polypeptide(L)'
;MENISLNRINKLREACAYAEIDAFFVRETSNVQWLSAFDGVFDEEDAHAMLVTPDGATLHTDSRYSEACKKAAGIHGGVVEVNDERVSHAKFAVAALGGTCELAGGKSYSLGVEDSIALSGFRSLERAFAESLPDVQLHETSNFIVGLRGVKDADEIARMKAAQAITDAAFSHIITFMKPGMTEREVQIELEEFMVRHGAEGLAFPSIVACGANGASPHSVPGATKLEAGQCVVMDFGARAQGYCSDMTRTVFL
;
A
#
# COMPACT_ATOMS: atom_id res chain seq x y z
N MET A 1 -18.61 -0.46 -17.18
CA MET A 1 -18.04 -0.47 -15.81
C MET A 1 -17.21 0.80 -15.67
N GLU A 2 -17.34 1.47 -14.56
CA GLU A 2 -16.56 2.67 -14.26
C GLU A 2 -15.08 2.29 -14.11
N ASN A 3 -14.17 3.08 -14.68
CA ASN A 3 -12.75 2.76 -14.62
C ASN A 3 -12.19 3.26 -13.27
N ILE A 4 -11.91 2.31 -12.36
CA ILE A 4 -11.46 2.58 -11.00
C ILE A 4 -10.18 3.41 -10.98
N SER A 5 -9.19 3.07 -11.82
CA SER A 5 -7.93 3.81 -11.91
C SER A 5 -8.17 5.26 -12.33
N LEU A 6 -8.98 5.48 -13.38
CA LEU A 6 -9.29 6.82 -13.85
C LEU A 6 -9.98 7.66 -12.76
N ASN A 7 -10.92 7.09 -12.03
CA ASN A 7 -11.61 7.80 -10.96
C ASN A 7 -10.65 8.21 -9.83
N ARG A 8 -9.74 7.32 -9.43
CA ARG A 8 -8.75 7.61 -8.36
C ARG A 8 -7.71 8.63 -8.82
N ILE A 9 -7.26 8.55 -10.07
CA ILE A 9 -6.36 9.55 -10.67
C ILE A 9 -7.06 10.92 -10.75
N ASN A 10 -8.33 10.96 -11.12
CA ASN A 10 -9.08 12.22 -11.17
C ASN A 10 -9.29 12.82 -9.76
N LYS A 11 -9.55 12.00 -8.74
CA LYS A 11 -9.59 12.48 -7.33
C LYS A 11 -8.25 13.13 -6.92
N LEU A 12 -7.12 12.52 -7.33
CA LEU A 12 -5.81 13.11 -7.05
C LEU A 12 -5.62 14.43 -7.80
N ARG A 13 -5.99 14.50 -9.08
CA ARG A 13 -5.93 15.73 -9.89
C ARG A 13 -6.77 16.86 -9.30
N GLU A 14 -8.00 16.58 -8.85
CA GLU A 14 -8.88 17.55 -8.19
C GLU A 14 -8.25 18.07 -6.90
N ALA A 15 -7.67 17.18 -6.08
CA ALA A 15 -6.98 17.58 -4.86
C ALA A 15 -5.73 18.41 -5.15
N CYS A 16 -4.95 18.06 -6.17
CA CYS A 16 -3.79 18.82 -6.63
C CYS A 16 -4.23 20.24 -7.08
N ALA A 17 -5.27 20.35 -7.90
CA ALA A 17 -5.78 21.63 -8.35
C ALA A 17 -6.22 22.53 -7.17
N TYR A 18 -6.86 21.95 -6.15
CA TYR A 18 -7.24 22.67 -4.93
C TYR A 18 -6.03 23.16 -4.11
N ALA A 19 -4.95 22.38 -4.11
CA ALA A 19 -3.70 22.68 -3.40
C ALA A 19 -2.69 23.49 -4.24
N GLU A 20 -3.06 23.94 -5.45
CA GLU A 20 -2.16 24.63 -6.40
C GLU A 20 -0.91 23.81 -6.75
N ILE A 21 -1.06 22.49 -6.87
CA ILE A 21 -0.04 21.53 -7.30
C ILE A 21 -0.35 21.15 -8.74
N ASP A 22 0.64 21.31 -9.64
CA ASP A 22 0.46 21.06 -11.09
C ASP A 22 0.58 19.58 -11.45
N ALA A 23 1.43 18.82 -10.76
CA ALA A 23 1.60 17.37 -10.93
C ALA A 23 1.99 16.72 -9.62
N PHE A 24 1.87 15.39 -9.53
CA PHE A 24 2.20 14.65 -8.31
C PHE A 24 3.09 13.45 -8.61
N PHE A 25 4.19 13.34 -7.85
CA PHE A 25 5.12 12.22 -7.94
C PHE A 25 4.93 11.29 -6.75
N VAL A 26 4.54 10.05 -7.03
CA VAL A 26 4.17 9.02 -6.06
C VAL A 26 5.25 7.98 -5.96
N ARG A 27 5.66 7.63 -4.74
CA ARG A 27 6.69 6.60 -4.46
C ARG A 27 6.18 5.49 -3.56
N GLU A 28 5.25 5.79 -2.68
CA GLU A 28 4.68 4.80 -1.77
C GLU A 28 3.94 3.71 -2.56
N THR A 29 4.40 2.47 -2.48
CA THR A 29 3.87 1.35 -3.28
C THR A 29 2.37 1.16 -3.08
N SER A 30 1.86 1.32 -1.87
CA SER A 30 0.43 1.22 -1.59
C SER A 30 -0.39 2.33 -2.26
N ASN A 31 0.18 3.53 -2.44
CA ASN A 31 -0.46 4.64 -3.15
C ASN A 31 -0.38 4.43 -4.67
N VAL A 32 0.74 3.91 -5.18
CA VAL A 32 0.88 3.50 -6.59
C VAL A 32 -0.16 2.42 -6.92
N GLN A 33 -0.29 1.40 -6.09
CA GLN A 33 -1.27 0.33 -6.25
C GLN A 33 -2.70 0.87 -6.25
N TRP A 34 -3.02 1.76 -5.30
CA TRP A 34 -4.35 2.35 -5.22
C TRP A 34 -4.70 3.18 -6.46
N LEU A 35 -3.80 4.04 -6.93
CA LEU A 35 -4.01 4.88 -8.12
C LEU A 35 -4.14 4.06 -9.39
N SER A 36 -3.24 3.10 -9.59
CA SER A 36 -3.21 2.29 -10.81
C SER A 36 -4.30 1.21 -10.83
N ALA A 37 -4.77 0.76 -9.68
CA ALA A 37 -5.61 -0.41 -9.50
C ALA A 37 -4.98 -1.71 -10.06
N PHE A 38 -3.64 -1.81 -10.09
CA PHE A 38 -2.92 -2.99 -10.59
C PHE A 38 -2.81 -4.04 -9.49
N ASP A 39 -3.87 -4.83 -9.34
CA ASP A 39 -3.99 -5.84 -8.29
C ASP A 39 -2.98 -6.97 -8.49
N GLY A 40 -2.29 -7.36 -7.40
CA GLY A 40 -1.36 -8.48 -7.37
C GLY A 40 -0.07 -8.29 -8.21
N VAL A 41 0.23 -7.05 -8.62
CA VAL A 41 1.42 -6.74 -9.42
C VAL A 41 2.58 -6.32 -8.54
N PHE A 42 2.32 -5.58 -7.47
CA PHE A 42 3.34 -4.99 -6.62
C PHE A 42 3.60 -5.86 -5.38
N ASP A 43 4.86 -5.90 -4.98
CA ASP A 43 5.32 -6.45 -3.72
C ASP A 43 5.86 -5.32 -2.80
N GLU A 44 6.63 -5.69 -1.78
CA GLU A 44 7.18 -4.71 -0.80
C GLU A 44 8.46 -4.01 -1.31
N GLU A 45 8.91 -4.28 -2.54
CA GLU A 45 10.11 -3.65 -3.07
C GLU A 45 9.86 -2.21 -3.53
N ASP A 46 10.82 -1.34 -3.26
CA ASP A 46 10.82 0.08 -3.67
C ASP A 46 11.23 0.24 -5.15
N ALA A 47 10.54 -0.46 -6.05
CA ALA A 47 10.85 -0.55 -7.47
C ALA A 47 10.01 0.39 -8.35
N HIS A 48 9.06 1.11 -7.77
CA HIS A 48 8.03 1.82 -8.52
C HIS A 48 8.01 3.32 -8.23
N ALA A 49 7.67 4.09 -9.26
CA ALA A 49 7.29 5.50 -9.12
C ALA A 49 6.14 5.79 -10.09
N MET A 50 5.23 6.66 -9.71
CA MET A 50 4.17 7.09 -10.60
C MET A 50 4.16 8.61 -10.69
N LEU A 51 4.09 9.14 -11.91
CA LEU A 51 3.90 10.56 -12.15
C LEU A 51 2.47 10.76 -12.66
N VAL A 52 1.71 11.60 -11.97
CA VAL A 52 0.38 12.03 -12.38
C VAL A 52 0.43 13.50 -12.76
N THR A 53 0.09 13.79 -14.01
CA THR A 53 -0.03 15.14 -14.56
C THR A 53 -1.50 15.46 -14.87
N PRO A 54 -1.87 16.70 -15.20
CA PRO A 54 -3.24 17.03 -15.63
C PRO A 54 -3.75 16.13 -16.76
N ASP A 55 -2.88 15.78 -17.71
CA ASP A 55 -3.26 15.08 -18.94
C ASP A 55 -2.87 13.60 -18.96
N GLY A 56 -1.97 13.14 -18.10
CA GLY A 56 -1.42 11.79 -18.13
C GLY A 56 -1.19 11.18 -16.75
N ALA A 57 -0.92 9.87 -16.74
CA ALA A 57 -0.44 9.14 -15.59
C ALA A 57 0.53 8.05 -16.07
N THR A 58 1.77 8.08 -15.61
CA THR A 58 2.81 7.16 -16.05
C THR A 58 3.43 6.46 -14.86
N LEU A 59 3.42 5.14 -14.89
CA LEU A 59 4.10 4.28 -13.93
C LEU A 59 5.50 3.93 -14.46
N HIS A 60 6.53 4.29 -13.72
CA HIS A 60 7.90 3.86 -13.97
C HIS A 60 8.23 2.67 -13.09
N THR A 61 8.73 1.61 -13.70
CA THR A 61 9.09 0.36 -13.02
C THR A 61 10.32 -0.27 -13.66
N ASP A 62 10.87 -1.31 -13.05
CA ASP A 62 11.96 -2.06 -13.65
C ASP A 62 11.48 -3.28 -14.47
N SER A 63 12.44 -3.95 -15.13
CA SER A 63 12.15 -5.06 -16.04
C SER A 63 11.49 -6.27 -15.39
N ARG A 64 11.56 -6.42 -14.06
CA ARG A 64 10.95 -7.55 -13.32
C ARG A 64 9.42 -7.43 -13.32
N TYR A 65 8.90 -6.21 -13.27
CA TYR A 65 7.46 -5.92 -13.17
C TYR A 65 6.85 -5.43 -14.49
N SER A 66 7.67 -5.06 -15.48
CA SER A 66 7.24 -4.42 -16.73
C SER A 66 6.09 -5.15 -17.43
N GLU A 67 6.22 -6.46 -17.63
CA GLU A 67 5.20 -7.24 -18.34
C GLU A 67 3.88 -7.31 -17.54
N ALA A 68 3.96 -7.54 -16.22
CA ALA A 68 2.79 -7.57 -15.36
C ALA A 68 2.07 -6.22 -15.32
N CYS A 69 2.83 -5.11 -15.21
CA CYS A 69 2.29 -3.76 -15.25
C CYS A 69 1.61 -3.44 -16.60
N LYS A 70 2.25 -3.78 -17.74
CA LYS A 70 1.67 -3.57 -19.09
C LYS A 70 0.38 -4.36 -19.28
N LYS A 71 0.34 -5.60 -18.80
CA LYS A 71 -0.87 -6.42 -18.83
C LYS A 71 -1.99 -5.80 -17.98
N ALA A 72 -1.67 -5.38 -16.76
CA ALA A 72 -2.63 -4.72 -15.86
C ALA A 72 -3.13 -3.40 -16.44
N ALA A 73 -2.25 -2.57 -17.03
CA ALA A 73 -2.63 -1.34 -17.72
C ALA A 73 -3.63 -1.59 -18.84
N GLY A 74 -3.42 -2.65 -19.64
CA GLY A 74 -4.37 -3.07 -20.69
C GLY A 74 -5.75 -3.43 -20.13
N ILE A 75 -5.82 -4.11 -19.00
CA ILE A 75 -7.09 -4.46 -18.32
C ILE A 75 -7.84 -3.19 -17.89
N HIS A 76 -7.12 -2.17 -17.44
CA HIS A 76 -7.67 -0.88 -17.01
C HIS A 76 -7.77 0.16 -18.15
N GLY A 77 -7.78 -0.28 -19.40
CA GLY A 77 -8.03 0.59 -20.56
C GLY A 77 -6.91 1.56 -20.91
N GLY A 78 -5.68 1.29 -20.47
CA GLY A 78 -4.50 2.10 -20.78
C GLY A 78 -4.48 3.50 -20.14
N VAL A 79 -5.22 3.70 -19.05
CA VAL A 79 -5.25 4.98 -18.30
C VAL A 79 -3.89 5.32 -17.70
N VAL A 80 -3.14 4.30 -17.29
CA VAL A 80 -1.77 4.42 -16.80
C VAL A 80 -0.82 3.87 -17.86
N GLU A 81 0.07 4.71 -18.33
CA GLU A 81 1.17 4.30 -19.21
C GLU A 81 2.28 3.65 -18.39
N VAL A 82 2.95 2.65 -18.95
CA VAL A 82 4.05 1.94 -18.26
C VAL A 82 5.37 2.26 -18.95
N ASN A 83 6.27 2.88 -18.20
CA ASN A 83 7.65 3.16 -18.57
C ASN A 83 8.58 2.18 -17.84
N ASP A 84 9.41 1.44 -18.58
CA ASP A 84 10.38 0.47 -18.07
C ASP A 84 11.82 0.79 -18.49
N GLU A 85 12.09 2.04 -18.81
CA GLU A 85 13.44 2.50 -19.12
C GLU A 85 14.38 2.32 -17.93
N ARG A 86 15.61 1.88 -18.20
CA ARG A 86 16.66 1.69 -17.19
C ARG A 86 17.28 3.02 -16.76
N VAL A 87 16.49 3.87 -16.15
CA VAL A 87 16.93 5.16 -15.58
C VAL A 87 16.50 5.25 -14.12
N SER A 88 17.06 6.21 -13.38
CA SER A 88 16.55 6.48 -12.02
C SER A 88 15.16 7.11 -12.08
N HIS A 89 14.36 6.91 -11.02
CA HIS A 89 13.05 7.54 -10.92
C HIS A 89 13.09 9.07 -11.04
N ALA A 90 14.17 9.70 -10.58
CA ALA A 90 14.35 11.14 -10.74
C ALA A 90 14.56 11.54 -12.22
N LYS A 91 15.37 10.80 -12.98
CA LYS A 91 15.54 11.04 -14.41
C LYS A 91 14.26 10.78 -15.21
N PHE A 92 13.53 9.72 -14.83
CA PHE A 92 12.20 9.47 -15.40
C PHE A 92 11.26 10.66 -15.15
N ALA A 93 11.17 11.16 -13.91
CA ALA A 93 10.29 12.27 -13.56
C ALA A 93 10.62 13.53 -14.38
N VAL A 94 11.90 13.85 -14.53
CA VAL A 94 12.37 14.97 -15.37
C VAL A 94 11.96 14.79 -16.83
N ALA A 95 12.21 13.61 -17.40
CA ALA A 95 11.87 13.33 -18.80
C ALA A 95 10.36 13.40 -19.06
N ALA A 96 9.57 12.81 -18.17
CA ALA A 96 8.11 12.78 -18.29
C ALA A 96 7.47 14.17 -18.09
N LEU A 97 8.08 15.04 -17.27
CA LEU A 97 7.60 16.42 -17.07
C LEU A 97 8.09 17.41 -18.12
N GLY A 98 9.20 17.13 -18.79
CA GLY A 98 9.85 18.08 -19.71
C GLY A 98 8.90 18.66 -20.76
N GLY A 99 8.13 17.82 -21.42
CA GLY A 99 7.14 18.27 -22.40
C GLY A 99 5.99 19.10 -21.79
N THR A 100 5.61 18.80 -20.57
CA THR A 100 4.53 19.51 -19.85
C THR A 100 4.97 20.91 -19.41
N CYS A 101 6.22 21.03 -18.91
CA CYS A 101 6.78 22.33 -18.47
C CYS A 101 7.01 23.30 -19.64
N GLU A 102 7.38 22.82 -20.81
CA GLU A 102 7.51 23.65 -22.02
C GLU A 102 6.16 24.29 -22.40
N LEU A 103 5.06 23.59 -22.17
CA LEU A 103 3.70 24.08 -22.42
C LEU A 103 3.23 25.15 -21.41
N ALA A 104 3.82 25.20 -20.20
CA ALA A 104 3.45 26.14 -19.16
C ALA A 104 3.96 27.58 -19.38
N GLY A 105 4.71 27.86 -20.46
CA GLY A 105 5.07 29.21 -20.86
C GLY A 105 6.00 29.96 -19.87
N GLY A 106 6.90 29.24 -19.17
CA GLY A 106 7.89 29.86 -18.27
C GLY A 106 7.33 30.25 -16.90
N LYS A 107 6.20 29.70 -16.48
CA LYS A 107 5.71 29.79 -15.09
C LYS A 107 6.38 28.68 -14.24
N SER A 108 6.59 29.01 -12.96
CA SER A 108 7.00 28.01 -11.97
C SER A 108 5.97 26.87 -11.96
N TYR A 109 6.47 25.63 -11.96
CA TYR A 109 5.66 24.40 -11.99
C TYR A 109 5.78 23.69 -10.65
N SER A 110 4.67 23.43 -9.98
CA SER A 110 4.63 22.82 -8.65
C SER A 110 4.47 21.30 -8.78
N LEU A 111 5.49 20.53 -8.37
CA LEU A 111 5.47 19.09 -8.31
C LEU A 111 5.28 18.61 -6.86
N GLY A 112 4.09 18.10 -6.53
CA GLY A 112 3.82 17.49 -5.24
C GLY A 112 4.61 16.20 -5.05
N VAL A 113 5.12 15.99 -3.83
CA VAL A 113 5.82 14.77 -3.41
C VAL A 113 5.29 14.31 -2.05
N GLU A 114 5.31 13.00 -1.84
CA GLU A 114 4.86 12.39 -0.59
C GLU A 114 5.87 12.62 0.55
N ASP A 115 5.38 12.81 1.77
CA ASP A 115 6.19 12.88 3.00
C ASP A 115 6.83 11.54 3.39
N SER A 116 6.33 10.42 2.85
CA SER A 116 6.93 9.09 3.00
C SER A 116 8.13 8.83 2.08
N ILE A 117 8.43 9.72 1.13
CA ILE A 117 9.58 9.54 0.26
C ILE A 117 10.89 9.49 1.05
N ALA A 118 11.75 8.50 0.76
CA ALA A 118 13.06 8.45 1.37
C ALA A 118 13.86 9.73 1.07
N LEU A 119 14.56 10.28 2.07
CA LEU A 119 15.35 11.50 1.92
C LEU A 119 16.34 11.43 0.74
N SER A 120 16.92 10.25 0.49
CA SER A 120 17.81 10.02 -0.65
C SER A 120 17.09 10.18 -1.99
N GLY A 121 15.84 9.72 -2.08
CA GLY A 121 14.96 9.87 -3.24
C GLY A 121 14.60 11.33 -3.48
N PHE A 122 14.18 12.03 -2.43
CA PHE A 122 13.88 13.47 -2.48
C PHE A 122 15.09 14.29 -2.96
N ARG A 123 16.28 14.07 -2.38
CA ARG A 123 17.52 14.75 -2.79
C ARG A 123 17.94 14.41 -4.23
N SER A 124 17.58 13.23 -4.71
CA SER A 124 17.81 12.86 -6.11
C SER A 124 16.90 13.63 -7.07
N LEU A 125 15.64 13.81 -6.68
CA LEU A 125 14.68 14.65 -7.42
C LEU A 125 15.15 16.11 -7.45
N GLU A 126 15.47 16.69 -6.29
CA GLU A 126 15.96 18.10 -6.21
C GLU A 126 17.11 18.35 -7.19
N ARG A 127 18.14 17.49 -7.16
CA ARG A 127 19.30 17.64 -8.05
C ARG A 127 18.92 17.50 -9.53
N ALA A 128 18.12 16.49 -9.87
CA ALA A 128 17.74 16.23 -11.24
C ALA A 128 16.89 17.38 -11.82
N PHE A 129 15.95 17.91 -11.05
CA PHE A 129 15.14 19.07 -11.47
C PHE A 129 15.96 20.36 -11.53
N ALA A 130 16.82 20.65 -10.53
CA ALA A 130 17.68 21.82 -10.55
C ALA A 130 18.62 21.85 -11.77
N GLU A 131 19.09 20.68 -12.22
CA GLU A 131 19.97 20.57 -13.39
C GLU A 131 19.22 20.68 -14.73
N SER A 132 18.00 20.17 -14.84
CA SER A 132 17.31 19.97 -16.11
C SER A 132 16.06 20.85 -16.30
N LEU A 133 15.31 21.10 -15.23
CA LEU A 133 14.05 21.83 -15.21
C LEU A 133 13.99 22.76 -13.99
N PRO A 134 14.82 23.83 -13.93
CA PRO A 134 14.97 24.66 -12.73
C PRO A 134 13.70 25.42 -12.32
N ASP A 135 12.73 25.54 -13.20
CA ASP A 135 11.44 26.17 -12.92
C ASP A 135 10.45 25.24 -12.19
N VAL A 136 10.79 23.93 -12.04
CA VAL A 136 10.02 22.98 -11.27
C VAL A 136 10.40 23.09 -9.79
N GLN A 137 9.40 23.37 -8.96
CA GLN A 137 9.52 23.43 -7.51
C GLN A 137 8.91 22.20 -6.87
N LEU A 138 9.66 21.50 -6.03
CA LEU A 138 9.14 20.37 -5.25
C LEU A 138 8.27 20.91 -4.10
N HIS A 139 7.04 20.45 -4.03
CA HIS A 139 6.09 20.79 -2.99
C HIS A 139 5.90 19.59 -2.06
N GLU A 140 6.46 19.66 -0.84
CA GLU A 140 6.29 18.63 0.16
C GLU A 140 4.85 18.60 0.66
N THR A 141 4.21 17.43 0.62
CA THR A 141 2.84 17.25 1.11
C THR A 141 2.85 16.33 2.34
N SER A 142 1.78 16.36 3.12
CA SER A 142 1.65 15.44 4.26
C SER A 142 0.34 14.66 4.17
N ASN A 143 0.45 13.33 4.19
CA ASN A 143 -0.69 12.41 4.10
C ASN A 143 -1.63 12.69 2.91
N PHE A 144 -1.15 13.28 1.83
CA PHE A 144 -1.99 13.82 0.76
C PHE A 144 -2.85 12.73 0.10
N ILE A 145 -2.20 11.67 -0.42
CA ILE A 145 -2.91 10.54 -1.03
C ILE A 145 -3.58 9.66 0.04
N VAL A 146 -2.97 9.52 1.21
CA VAL A 146 -3.57 8.80 2.34
C VAL A 146 -4.91 9.40 2.75
N GLY A 147 -5.02 10.74 2.72
CA GLY A 147 -6.29 11.45 2.94
C GLY A 147 -7.37 11.07 1.92
N LEU A 148 -7.01 10.94 0.64
CA LEU A 148 -7.92 10.51 -0.43
C LEU A 148 -8.38 9.06 -0.26
N ARG A 149 -7.50 8.19 0.23
CA ARG A 149 -7.77 6.78 0.55
C ARG A 149 -8.59 6.60 1.84
N GLY A 150 -8.75 7.64 2.63
CA GLY A 150 -9.48 7.63 3.90
C GLY A 150 -10.95 7.24 3.72
N VAL A 151 -11.59 7.71 2.66
CA VAL A 151 -12.99 7.37 2.31
C VAL A 151 -12.98 6.29 1.23
N LYS A 152 -13.39 5.06 1.62
CA LYS A 152 -13.37 3.88 0.76
C LYS A 152 -14.59 3.86 -0.16
N ASP A 153 -14.39 3.44 -1.40
CA ASP A 153 -15.47 3.14 -2.33
C ASP A 153 -16.12 1.77 -2.06
N ALA A 154 -17.16 1.44 -2.81
CA ALA A 154 -17.90 0.19 -2.60
C ALA A 154 -17.07 -1.08 -2.91
N ASP A 155 -16.16 -1.02 -3.89
CA ASP A 155 -15.25 -2.13 -4.23
C ASP A 155 -14.22 -2.32 -3.12
N GLU A 156 -13.61 -1.24 -2.62
CA GLU A 156 -12.68 -1.27 -1.49
C GLU A 156 -13.32 -1.86 -0.24
N ILE A 157 -14.56 -1.47 0.07
CA ILE A 157 -15.31 -2.03 1.20
C ILE A 157 -15.58 -3.53 1.00
N ALA A 158 -15.89 -3.97 -0.22
CA ALA A 158 -16.10 -5.39 -0.52
C ALA A 158 -14.81 -6.20 -0.29
N ARG A 159 -13.66 -5.69 -0.71
CA ARG A 159 -12.33 -6.31 -0.50
C ARG A 159 -11.96 -6.35 0.98
N MET A 160 -12.17 -5.27 1.72
CA MET A 160 -11.97 -5.25 3.18
C MET A 160 -12.84 -6.31 3.89
N LYS A 161 -14.10 -6.45 3.48
CA LYS A 161 -15.00 -7.50 4.00
C LYS A 161 -14.51 -8.91 3.66
N ALA A 162 -13.94 -9.12 2.48
CA ALA A 162 -13.36 -10.41 2.11
C ALA A 162 -12.15 -10.77 3.00
N ALA A 163 -11.24 -9.83 3.26
CA ALA A 163 -10.14 -10.02 4.20
C ALA A 163 -10.66 -10.31 5.62
N GLN A 164 -11.66 -9.55 6.09
CA GLN A 164 -12.26 -9.75 7.41
C GLN A 164 -12.95 -11.12 7.56
N ALA A 165 -13.62 -11.61 6.52
CA ALA A 165 -14.28 -12.92 6.56
C ALA A 165 -13.29 -14.08 6.78
N ILE A 166 -12.07 -13.99 6.24
CA ILE A 166 -10.99 -14.97 6.48
C ILE A 166 -10.58 -14.91 7.96
N THR A 167 -10.41 -13.72 8.51
CA THR A 167 -10.03 -13.51 9.91
C THR A 167 -11.11 -14.00 10.88
N ASP A 168 -12.39 -13.75 10.59
CA ASP A 168 -13.52 -14.25 11.38
C ASP A 168 -13.58 -15.79 11.38
N ALA A 169 -13.31 -16.42 10.23
CA ALA A 169 -13.23 -17.87 10.12
C ALA A 169 -12.02 -18.43 10.91
N ALA A 170 -10.88 -17.75 10.85
CA ALA A 170 -9.69 -18.12 11.61
C ALA A 170 -9.93 -18.02 13.14
N PHE A 171 -10.64 -16.99 13.59
CA PHE A 171 -11.04 -16.90 14.99
C PHE A 171 -11.94 -18.06 15.40
N SER A 172 -12.95 -18.37 14.60
CA SER A 172 -13.89 -19.47 14.88
C SER A 172 -13.18 -20.83 14.95
N HIS A 173 -12.14 -21.01 14.13
CA HIS A 173 -11.29 -22.21 14.15
C HIS A 173 -10.41 -22.25 15.39
N ILE A 174 -9.69 -21.18 15.69
CA ILE A 174 -8.65 -21.21 16.72
C ILE A 174 -9.21 -21.39 18.13
N ILE A 175 -10.39 -20.86 18.42
CA ILE A 175 -11.04 -21.06 19.73
C ILE A 175 -11.44 -22.52 20.00
N THR A 176 -11.58 -23.33 18.96
CA THR A 176 -11.85 -24.78 19.10
C THR A 176 -10.56 -25.61 19.10
N PHE A 177 -9.50 -25.08 18.51
CA PHE A 177 -8.20 -25.73 18.41
C PHE A 177 -7.36 -25.61 19.69
N MET A 178 -7.31 -24.41 20.28
CA MET A 178 -6.50 -24.10 21.46
C MET A 178 -6.82 -25.01 22.65
N LYS A 179 -5.76 -25.48 23.33
CA LYS A 179 -5.85 -26.31 24.53
C LYS A 179 -4.76 -25.93 25.53
N PRO A 180 -5.01 -26.09 26.84
CA PRO A 180 -3.98 -25.97 27.84
C PRO A 180 -2.76 -26.86 27.51
N GLY A 181 -1.56 -26.34 27.72
CA GLY A 181 -0.30 -27.00 27.41
C GLY A 181 0.30 -26.67 26.06
N MET A 182 -0.46 -26.15 25.10
CA MET A 182 0.06 -25.57 23.85
C MET A 182 0.84 -24.30 24.15
N THR A 183 1.84 -24.00 23.33
CA THR A 183 2.59 -22.74 23.41
C THR A 183 1.88 -21.64 22.61
N GLU A 184 2.14 -20.38 22.97
CA GLU A 184 1.70 -19.22 22.18
C GLU A 184 2.11 -19.34 20.72
N ARG A 185 3.33 -19.84 20.47
CA ARG A 185 3.87 -20.03 19.13
C ARG A 185 3.14 -21.10 18.33
N GLU A 186 2.75 -22.22 18.94
CA GLU A 186 1.94 -23.25 18.27
C GLU A 186 0.58 -22.71 17.86
N VAL A 187 -0.06 -21.93 18.72
CA VAL A 187 -1.34 -21.28 18.41
C VAL A 187 -1.18 -20.23 17.31
N GLN A 188 -0.12 -19.43 17.33
CA GLN A 188 0.19 -18.47 16.27
C GLN A 188 0.34 -19.17 14.90
N ILE A 189 1.14 -20.22 14.83
CA ILE A 189 1.38 -20.95 13.59
C ILE A 189 0.07 -21.50 13.01
N GLU A 190 -0.76 -22.13 13.83
CA GLU A 190 -2.05 -22.66 13.38
C GLU A 190 -2.97 -21.55 12.84
N LEU A 191 -3.03 -20.42 13.55
CA LEU A 191 -3.84 -19.26 13.17
C LEU A 191 -3.41 -18.70 11.80
N GLU A 192 -2.12 -18.50 11.61
CA GLU A 192 -1.53 -17.96 10.38
C GLU A 192 -1.70 -18.95 9.21
N GLU A 193 -1.44 -20.23 9.44
CA GLU A 193 -1.59 -21.27 8.44
C GLU A 193 -3.06 -21.45 8.02
N PHE A 194 -4.00 -21.33 8.96
CA PHE A 194 -5.42 -21.37 8.66
C PHE A 194 -5.81 -20.22 7.72
N MET A 195 -5.41 -18.98 8.00
CA MET A 195 -5.72 -17.83 7.14
C MET A 195 -5.19 -18.03 5.71
N VAL A 196 -3.94 -18.46 5.56
CA VAL A 196 -3.33 -18.71 4.24
C VAL A 196 -4.06 -19.83 3.49
N ARG A 197 -4.40 -20.93 4.15
CA ARG A 197 -5.15 -22.04 3.54
C ARG A 197 -6.58 -21.66 3.12
N HIS A 198 -7.13 -20.62 3.73
CA HIS A 198 -8.49 -20.14 3.43
C HIS A 198 -8.54 -18.89 2.55
N GLY A 199 -7.45 -18.61 1.81
CA GLY A 199 -7.44 -17.65 0.73
C GLY A 199 -6.80 -16.30 1.07
N ALA A 200 -6.12 -16.17 2.22
CA ALA A 200 -5.29 -15.01 2.46
C ALA A 200 -4.07 -15.02 1.51
N GLU A 201 -3.79 -13.89 0.90
CA GLU A 201 -2.56 -13.64 0.12
C GLU A 201 -1.31 -13.56 1.01
N GLY A 202 -1.53 -13.27 2.29
CA GLY A 202 -0.54 -13.17 3.34
C GLY A 202 -1.17 -12.67 4.63
N LEU A 203 -0.34 -12.41 5.60
CA LEU A 203 -0.76 -11.78 6.85
C LEU A 203 -0.83 -10.26 6.67
N ALA A 204 -1.74 -9.61 7.38
CA ALA A 204 -1.81 -8.15 7.44
C ALA A 204 -0.62 -7.58 8.25
N PHE A 205 -0.24 -8.31 9.30
CA PHE A 205 0.89 -8.03 10.20
C PHE A 205 1.28 -9.32 10.93
N PRO A 206 2.45 -9.38 11.61
CA PRO A 206 2.83 -10.53 12.44
C PRO A 206 1.83 -10.75 13.56
N SER A 207 1.19 -11.93 13.61
CA SER A 207 0.14 -12.22 14.58
C SER A 207 0.67 -12.27 16.02
N ILE A 208 -0.10 -11.73 16.93
CA ILE A 208 0.17 -11.78 18.37
C ILE A 208 -0.71 -12.85 19.00
N VAL A 209 -0.11 -13.70 19.84
CA VAL A 209 -0.79 -14.64 20.74
C VAL A 209 -0.10 -14.52 22.07
N ALA A 210 -0.76 -14.00 23.08
CA ALA A 210 -0.18 -13.71 24.38
C ALA A 210 -1.08 -14.22 25.50
N CYS A 211 -0.56 -15.16 26.33
CA CYS A 211 -1.33 -15.75 27.41
C CYS A 211 -0.88 -15.25 28.79
N GLY A 212 -1.82 -15.22 29.73
CA GLY A 212 -1.57 -14.82 31.11
C GLY A 212 -0.89 -13.45 31.20
N ALA A 213 0.26 -13.39 31.87
CA ALA A 213 1.01 -12.14 32.06
C ALA A 213 1.50 -11.49 30.76
N ASN A 214 1.79 -12.28 29.73
CA ASN A 214 2.22 -11.76 28.41
C ASN A 214 1.12 -10.93 27.74
N GLY A 215 -0.15 -11.23 28.01
CA GLY A 215 -1.29 -10.47 27.51
C GLY A 215 -1.36 -9.00 28.00
N ALA A 216 -0.55 -8.61 28.98
CA ALA A 216 -0.40 -7.23 29.40
C ALA A 216 0.53 -6.40 28.48
N SER A 217 1.27 -7.07 27.58
CA SER A 217 2.14 -6.41 26.60
C SER A 217 1.44 -6.31 25.25
N PRO A 218 1.12 -5.08 24.75
CA PRO A 218 0.40 -4.90 23.49
C PRO A 218 1.14 -5.48 22.28
N HIS A 219 2.47 -5.50 22.29
CA HIS A 219 3.32 -6.03 21.22
C HIS A 219 4.10 -7.27 21.68
N SER A 220 3.42 -8.18 22.41
CA SER A 220 4.02 -9.45 22.82
C SER A 220 4.37 -10.31 21.61
N VAL A 221 5.58 -10.87 21.62
CA VAL A 221 6.00 -11.82 20.58
C VAL A 221 5.68 -13.23 21.06
N PRO A 222 4.87 -14.01 20.31
CA PRO A 222 4.50 -15.37 20.70
C PRO A 222 5.72 -16.26 20.87
N GLY A 223 5.82 -16.92 22.05
CA GLY A 223 6.97 -17.69 22.47
C GLY A 223 6.65 -19.11 22.93
N ALA A 224 7.54 -19.62 23.78
CA ALA A 224 7.42 -20.96 24.38
C ALA A 224 6.52 -20.98 25.64
N THR A 225 5.93 -19.84 26.02
CA THR A 225 4.99 -19.76 27.14
C THR A 225 3.79 -20.64 26.86
N LYS A 226 3.44 -21.48 27.83
CA LYS A 226 2.33 -22.43 27.66
C LYS A 226 1.02 -21.81 28.12
N LEU A 227 -0.03 -22.08 27.39
CA LEU A 227 -1.38 -21.77 27.73
C LEU A 227 -1.81 -22.63 28.93
N GLU A 228 -2.42 -22.02 29.94
CA GLU A 228 -2.90 -22.70 31.15
C GLU A 228 -4.41 -22.48 31.32
N ALA A 229 -5.09 -23.47 31.89
CA ALA A 229 -6.52 -23.35 32.18
C ALA A 229 -6.79 -22.20 33.20
N GLY A 230 -7.80 -21.41 32.90
CA GLY A 230 -8.18 -20.23 33.70
C GLY A 230 -7.42 -18.95 33.36
N GLN A 231 -6.48 -19.00 32.42
CA GLN A 231 -5.80 -17.80 31.92
C GLN A 231 -6.53 -17.18 30.72
N CYS A 232 -6.39 -15.86 30.55
CA CYS A 232 -6.78 -15.19 29.32
C CYS A 232 -5.71 -15.36 28.24
N VAL A 233 -6.13 -15.42 26.99
CA VAL A 233 -5.29 -15.38 25.80
C VAL A 233 -5.75 -14.22 24.94
N VAL A 234 -4.86 -13.26 24.73
CA VAL A 234 -5.04 -12.13 23.79
C VAL A 234 -4.48 -12.57 22.45
N MET A 235 -5.29 -12.46 21.43
CA MET A 235 -4.90 -12.72 20.04
C MET A 235 -5.17 -11.49 19.20
N ASP A 236 -4.16 -11.03 18.45
CA ASP A 236 -4.25 -9.92 17.51
C ASP A 236 -3.69 -10.36 16.17
N PHE A 237 -4.53 -10.36 15.15
CA PHE A 237 -4.22 -10.97 13.87
C PHE A 237 -5.11 -10.43 12.75
N GLY A 238 -4.61 -10.53 11.52
CA GLY A 238 -5.32 -10.09 10.36
C GLY A 238 -4.84 -10.77 9.08
N ALA A 239 -5.76 -10.96 8.14
CA ALA A 239 -5.48 -11.47 6.81
C ALA A 239 -5.33 -10.33 5.80
N ARG A 240 -4.47 -10.54 4.78
CA ARG A 240 -4.44 -9.74 3.57
C ARG A 240 -5.13 -10.52 2.46
N ALA A 241 -6.12 -9.91 1.81
CA ALA A 241 -6.82 -10.50 0.66
C ALA A 241 -7.25 -9.41 -0.31
N GLN A 242 -7.08 -9.65 -1.61
CA GLN A 242 -7.39 -8.72 -2.70
C GLN A 242 -6.72 -7.34 -2.50
N GLY A 243 -5.48 -7.34 -1.96
CA GLY A 243 -4.70 -6.15 -1.67
C GLY A 243 -5.17 -5.35 -0.45
N TYR A 244 -6.18 -5.81 0.31
CA TYR A 244 -6.70 -5.16 1.53
C TYR A 244 -6.46 -6.01 2.76
N CYS A 245 -6.31 -5.35 3.91
CA CYS A 245 -6.03 -5.98 5.18
C CYS A 245 -7.26 -5.95 6.10
N SER A 246 -7.40 -6.99 6.90
CA SER A 246 -8.21 -6.99 8.12
C SER A 246 -7.33 -6.83 9.34
N ASP A 247 -7.93 -6.45 10.44
CA ASP A 247 -7.28 -6.25 11.74
C ASP A 247 -8.28 -6.58 12.84
N MET A 248 -7.95 -7.57 13.71
CA MET A 248 -8.86 -8.03 14.74
C MET A 248 -8.13 -8.49 15.99
N THR A 249 -8.43 -7.86 17.11
CA THR A 249 -8.02 -8.33 18.44
C THR A 249 -9.17 -9.03 19.16
N ARG A 250 -8.91 -10.19 19.78
CA ARG A 250 -9.84 -10.93 20.62
C ARG A 250 -9.14 -11.45 21.86
N THR A 251 -9.84 -11.39 22.99
CA THR A 251 -9.42 -12.00 24.23
C THR A 251 -10.38 -13.12 24.62
N VAL A 252 -9.87 -14.30 24.87
CA VAL A 252 -10.64 -15.47 25.32
C VAL A 252 -10.05 -16.04 26.59
N PHE A 253 -10.81 -16.86 27.30
CA PHE A 253 -10.38 -17.60 28.48
C PHE A 253 -10.39 -19.09 28.17
N LEU A 254 -9.35 -19.81 28.61
CA LEU A 254 -9.23 -21.26 28.51
C LEU A 254 -9.84 -21.99 29.70
#